data_85b65c8ab35fae7fb28bbdd0ee6f7269
#
_entry.id   85b65c8ab35fae7fb28bbdd0ee6f7269
#
_cell.length_a   1.000
_cell.length_b   1.000
_cell.length_c   1.000
_cell.angle_alpha   90.00
_cell.angle_beta   90.00
_cell.angle_gamma   90.00
#
_symmetry.space_group_name_H-M   'P 1'
#
loop_
_entity.id
_entity.type
_entity.pdbx_description
1 polymer ?
#
loop_
_entity_poly.entity_id
_entity_poly.type
_entity_poly.pdbx_seq_one_letter_code
_entity_poly.pdbx_strand_id
1 'polypeptide(L)'
;VKGLRAVVVCLVVASTAVMPPVAATAGTPAAPVAPSWSVLPVPPAAAPPVTVSDLAARGPDEAWATGYERTDDGMRPLLYRWDGAEWSRDASFPGAGEPGRLGRAQFVGEEVWIFHNRAGEGEILRRTAGGWSAVPLPRTLWTYQDFTAVPGGAWVVGEDETGLKVLHHDGSGWTEQSTPDGVGYLMGITARTAADAWAWADTATGAAILRWDGTAWRDAKVPLPPDGGVDAILLEPSGRVTIGGSRYEDGAPRPYLTTRNGHAWRTTHPALGATHIKDMVRGPDGALWLPVVSDRAFRSKYARVDGPRATFSYGPERTNAIEVAPHALTRAGSSLMSFGTVEIYGSKPNLTSERLGGRS
;
A
#
# COMPACT_ATOMS: atom_id res chain seq x y z
N VAL A 1 -89.93 -21.47 -69.91
CA VAL A 1 -89.09 -22.49 -69.25
C VAL A 1 -87.76 -21.76 -68.91
N LYS A 2 -87.55 -21.51 -67.64
CA LYS A 2 -86.43 -20.72 -67.09
C LYS A 2 -85.27 -21.60 -66.65
N GLY A 3 -84.08 -21.39 -67.22
CA GLY A 3 -82.86 -22.11 -66.86
C GLY A 3 -82.17 -21.45 -65.59
N LEU A 4 -81.83 -22.31 -64.67
CA LEU A 4 -81.13 -21.92 -63.47
C LEU A 4 -79.62 -22.02 -63.77
N ARG A 5 -78.89 -20.91 -63.59
CA ARG A 5 -77.44 -20.94 -63.67
C ARG A 5 -76.88 -21.17 -62.24
N ALA A 6 -76.13 -22.23 -62.12
CA ALA A 6 -75.36 -22.46 -60.86
C ALA A 6 -74.05 -21.67 -60.89
N VAL A 7 -73.80 -20.90 -59.86
CA VAL A 7 -72.55 -20.24 -59.62
C VAL A 7 -71.72 -21.09 -58.69
N VAL A 8 -70.55 -21.56 -59.14
CA VAL A 8 -69.57 -22.26 -58.33
C VAL A 8 -68.63 -21.26 -57.73
N VAL A 9 -68.69 -21.11 -56.43
CA VAL A 9 -67.72 -20.30 -55.68
C VAL A 9 -66.56 -21.20 -55.23
N CYS A 10 -65.39 -20.97 -55.80
CA CYS A 10 -64.16 -21.59 -55.33
C CYS A 10 -63.62 -20.84 -54.13
N LEU A 11 -63.68 -21.48 -52.95
CA LEU A 11 -63.01 -20.94 -51.72
C LEU A 11 -61.55 -21.38 -51.80
N VAL A 12 -60.64 -20.39 -51.98
CA VAL A 12 -59.19 -20.56 -51.81
C VAL A 12 -58.87 -20.34 -50.35
N VAL A 13 -58.57 -21.44 -49.63
CA VAL A 13 -58.07 -21.42 -48.26
C VAL A 13 -56.56 -21.18 -48.31
N ALA A 14 -56.13 -19.96 -48.02
CA ALA A 14 -54.71 -19.64 -47.85
C ALA A 14 -54.26 -20.12 -46.46
N SER A 15 -53.51 -21.21 -46.41
CA SER A 15 -52.87 -21.70 -45.19
C SER A 15 -51.61 -20.85 -44.89
N THR A 16 -51.72 -19.91 -44.00
CA THR A 16 -50.53 -19.21 -43.42
C THR A 16 -49.84 -20.15 -42.42
N ALA A 17 -48.70 -20.68 -42.81
CA ALA A 17 -47.81 -21.39 -41.90
C ALA A 17 -47.18 -20.38 -40.92
N VAL A 18 -47.66 -20.40 -39.69
CA VAL A 18 -47.04 -19.66 -38.59
C VAL A 18 -45.76 -20.42 -38.19
N MET A 19 -44.58 -19.92 -38.55
CA MET A 19 -43.32 -20.40 -38.03
C MET A 19 -43.24 -20.09 -36.53
N PRO A 20 -42.89 -21.06 -35.68
CA PRO A 20 -42.67 -20.77 -34.26
C PRO A 20 -41.44 -19.81 -34.10
N PRO A 21 -41.46 -18.88 -33.12
CA PRO A 21 -40.32 -18.00 -32.89
C PRO A 21 -39.12 -18.90 -32.50
N VAL A 22 -38.01 -18.71 -33.21
CA VAL A 22 -36.71 -19.27 -32.79
C VAL A 22 -36.36 -18.63 -31.46
N ALA A 23 -36.41 -19.43 -30.37
CA ALA A 23 -35.95 -19.00 -29.07
C ALA A 23 -34.45 -18.63 -29.21
N ALA A 24 -34.13 -17.34 -29.07
CA ALA A 24 -32.76 -16.90 -28.93
C ALA A 24 -32.20 -17.56 -27.65
N THR A 25 -31.28 -18.50 -27.81
CA THR A 25 -30.52 -19.03 -26.71
C THR A 25 -29.75 -17.85 -26.08
N ALA A 26 -30.23 -17.34 -24.94
CA ALA A 26 -29.48 -16.40 -24.13
C ALA A 26 -28.13 -17.08 -23.82
N GLY A 27 -27.07 -16.55 -24.41
CA GLY A 27 -25.71 -17.02 -24.12
C GLY A 27 -25.50 -16.92 -22.62
N THR A 28 -25.06 -18.03 -22.03
CA THR A 28 -24.68 -18.06 -20.60
C THR A 28 -23.71 -16.89 -20.38
N PRO A 29 -23.97 -15.94 -19.45
CA PRO A 29 -23.04 -14.86 -19.18
C PRO A 29 -21.69 -15.49 -18.83
N ALA A 30 -20.63 -15.03 -19.50
CA ALA A 30 -19.29 -15.50 -19.21
C ALA A 30 -19.02 -15.30 -17.72
N ALA A 31 -18.52 -16.34 -17.05
CA ALA A 31 -18.14 -16.23 -15.64
C ALA A 31 -17.18 -15.05 -15.48
N PRO A 32 -17.36 -14.21 -14.45
CA PRO A 32 -16.48 -13.06 -14.23
C PRO A 32 -15.05 -13.59 -14.12
N VAL A 33 -14.17 -13.05 -14.97
CA VAL A 33 -12.74 -13.39 -14.93
C VAL A 33 -12.20 -12.92 -13.59
N ALA A 34 -11.61 -13.84 -12.83
CA ALA A 34 -10.99 -13.49 -11.55
C ALA A 34 -9.92 -12.41 -11.78
N PRO A 35 -9.86 -11.37 -10.92
CA PRO A 35 -8.87 -10.31 -11.08
C PRO A 35 -7.46 -10.90 -11.04
N SER A 36 -6.64 -10.53 -12.01
CA SER A 36 -5.26 -10.99 -12.14
C SER A 36 -4.29 -9.82 -12.03
N TRP A 37 -3.07 -10.11 -11.59
CA TRP A 37 -1.98 -9.15 -11.59
C TRP A 37 -1.43 -8.96 -13.00
N SER A 38 -1.12 -7.72 -13.36
CA SER A 38 -0.45 -7.34 -14.60
C SER A 38 0.75 -6.47 -14.31
N VAL A 39 1.78 -6.57 -15.14
CA VAL A 39 2.97 -5.73 -15.05
C VAL A 39 2.64 -4.30 -15.46
N LEU A 40 3.11 -3.34 -14.69
CA LEU A 40 3.20 -1.95 -15.10
C LEU A 40 4.67 -1.65 -15.42
N PRO A 41 5.01 -1.25 -16.65
CA PRO A 41 6.38 -0.90 -16.99
C PRO A 41 6.90 0.24 -16.11
N VAL A 42 8.09 0.04 -15.54
CA VAL A 42 8.80 1.06 -14.75
C VAL A 42 10.14 1.31 -15.42
N PRO A 43 10.53 2.57 -15.69
CA PRO A 43 11.89 2.88 -16.14
C PRO A 43 12.90 2.37 -15.09
N PRO A 44 13.95 1.67 -15.51
CA PRO A 44 14.94 1.12 -14.58
C PRO A 44 15.69 2.24 -13.85
N ALA A 45 16.10 1.97 -12.61
CA ALA A 45 17.05 2.82 -11.91
C ALA A 45 18.43 2.76 -12.57
N ALA A 46 19.15 3.87 -12.55
CA ALA A 46 20.44 4.00 -13.21
C ALA A 46 21.56 3.22 -12.48
N ALA A 47 21.45 3.12 -11.15
CA ALA A 47 22.48 2.51 -10.30
C ALA A 47 21.87 1.48 -9.32
N PRO A 48 21.51 0.26 -9.78
CA PRO A 48 21.09 -0.80 -8.87
C PRO A 48 22.27 -1.26 -7.98
N PRO A 49 22.03 -1.79 -6.76
CA PRO A 49 20.75 -2.20 -6.23
C PRO A 49 19.89 -1.05 -5.76
N VAL A 50 18.58 -1.22 -5.88
CA VAL A 50 17.58 -0.27 -5.40
C VAL A 50 16.90 -0.76 -4.13
N THR A 51 16.40 0.19 -3.35
CA THR A 51 15.49 -0.08 -2.23
C THR A 51 14.22 0.73 -2.44
N VAL A 52 13.08 0.08 -2.34
CA VAL A 52 11.76 0.71 -2.34
C VAL A 52 11.39 1.02 -0.89
N SER A 53 11.03 2.28 -0.63
CA SER A 53 10.62 2.74 0.71
C SER A 53 9.11 2.73 0.88
N ASP A 54 8.36 3.25 -0.11
CA ASP A 54 6.89 3.39 0.01
C ASP A 54 6.21 3.54 -1.35
N LEU A 55 4.88 3.37 -1.33
CA LEU A 55 3.97 3.58 -2.46
C LEU A 55 2.67 4.18 -1.97
N ALA A 56 2.34 5.38 -2.42
CA ALA A 56 1.06 6.03 -2.16
C ALA A 56 0.29 6.26 -3.45
N ALA A 57 -1.04 6.04 -3.42
CA ALA A 57 -1.93 6.36 -4.53
C ALA A 57 -3.13 7.15 -4.04
N ARG A 58 -3.53 8.19 -4.79
CA ARG A 58 -4.78 8.93 -4.58
C ARG A 58 -5.94 8.34 -5.38
N GLY A 59 -5.63 7.68 -6.46
CA GLY A 59 -6.60 7.07 -7.36
C GLY A 59 -5.94 6.20 -8.41
N PRO A 60 -6.69 5.80 -9.45
CA PRO A 60 -6.15 4.96 -10.52
C PRO A 60 -5.12 5.69 -11.40
N ASP A 61 -5.15 7.02 -11.39
CA ASP A 61 -4.41 7.88 -12.33
C ASP A 61 -3.27 8.66 -11.65
N GLU A 62 -3.11 8.52 -10.33
CA GLU A 62 -2.03 9.19 -9.63
C GLU A 62 -1.49 8.33 -8.48
N ALA A 63 -0.20 8.00 -8.57
CA ALA A 63 0.55 7.37 -7.50
C ALA A 63 2.01 7.85 -7.48
N TRP A 64 2.64 7.72 -6.32
CA TRP A 64 4.03 8.05 -6.10
C TRP A 64 4.73 6.90 -5.38
N ALA A 65 5.88 6.51 -5.92
CA ALA A 65 6.75 5.50 -5.32
C ALA A 65 8.09 6.13 -4.95
N THR A 66 8.56 5.84 -3.75
CA THR A 66 9.79 6.38 -3.18
C THR A 66 10.80 5.29 -2.89
N GLY A 67 12.05 5.70 -2.79
CA GLY A 67 13.14 4.80 -2.45
C GLY A 67 14.51 5.45 -2.62
N TYR A 68 15.49 4.62 -2.85
CA TYR A 68 16.86 5.06 -3.16
C TYR A 68 17.60 4.00 -3.96
N GLU A 69 18.59 4.43 -4.75
CA GLU A 69 19.61 3.60 -5.38
C GLU A 69 20.91 3.72 -4.60
N ARG A 70 21.72 2.66 -4.61
CA ARG A 70 23.05 2.68 -3.98
C ARG A 70 24.10 2.98 -5.03
N THR A 71 24.86 4.04 -4.81
CA THR A 71 26.01 4.45 -5.64
C THR A 71 27.29 4.33 -4.82
N ASP A 72 28.45 4.45 -5.47
CA ASP A 72 29.74 4.45 -4.78
C ASP A 72 29.88 5.63 -3.82
N ASP A 73 29.17 6.75 -4.10
CA ASP A 73 29.13 7.96 -3.26
C ASP A 73 28.06 7.91 -2.15
N GLY A 74 27.36 6.79 -2.01
CA GLY A 74 26.30 6.60 -0.99
C GLY A 74 24.92 6.29 -1.57
N MET A 75 23.89 6.76 -0.90
CA MET A 75 22.49 6.60 -1.34
C MET A 75 22.07 7.80 -2.19
N ARG A 76 21.32 7.54 -3.27
CA ARG A 76 20.72 8.58 -4.11
C ARG A 76 19.20 8.42 -4.12
N PRO A 77 18.41 9.46 -3.84
CA PRO A 77 16.98 9.37 -3.74
C PRO A 77 16.32 9.00 -5.08
N LEU A 78 15.29 8.15 -5.01
CA LEU A 78 14.47 7.74 -6.14
C LEU A 78 13.02 8.16 -5.89
N LEU A 79 12.44 8.85 -6.88
CA LEU A 79 11.04 9.21 -6.91
C LEU A 79 10.46 8.85 -8.28
N TYR A 80 9.35 8.12 -8.25
CA TYR A 80 8.60 7.75 -9.45
C TYR A 80 7.15 8.22 -9.31
N ARG A 81 6.61 8.73 -10.40
CA ARG A 81 5.22 9.17 -10.51
C ARG A 81 4.50 8.32 -11.54
N TRP A 82 3.31 7.86 -11.17
CA TRP A 82 2.30 7.26 -12.05
C TRP A 82 1.30 8.31 -12.47
N ASP A 83 1.00 8.44 -13.76
CA ASP A 83 0.08 9.42 -14.32
C ASP A 83 -1.23 8.81 -14.87
N GLY A 84 -1.47 7.54 -14.55
CA GLY A 84 -2.62 6.78 -15.07
C GLY A 84 -2.25 5.85 -16.23
N ALA A 85 -1.15 6.12 -16.93
CA ALA A 85 -0.69 5.37 -18.10
C ALA A 85 0.69 4.75 -17.92
N GLU A 86 1.64 5.51 -17.37
CA GLU A 86 3.02 5.07 -17.23
C GLU A 86 3.70 5.60 -15.97
N TRP A 87 4.72 4.89 -15.52
CA TRP A 87 5.65 5.37 -14.51
C TRP A 87 6.73 6.23 -15.14
N SER A 88 7.01 7.36 -14.53
CA SER A 88 8.13 8.24 -14.90
C SER A 88 8.97 8.59 -13.67
N ARG A 89 10.29 8.70 -13.85
CA ARG A 89 11.17 9.21 -12.79
C ARG A 89 10.99 10.71 -12.67
N ASP A 90 10.73 11.20 -11.46
CA ASP A 90 10.71 12.63 -11.13
C ASP A 90 12.05 12.98 -10.44
N ALA A 91 12.81 13.87 -11.02
CA ALA A 91 14.05 14.42 -10.47
C ALA A 91 13.94 15.94 -10.28
N SER A 92 12.74 16.50 -10.28
CA SER A 92 12.49 17.94 -10.17
C SER A 92 12.37 18.43 -8.72
N PHE A 93 12.40 17.54 -7.73
CA PHE A 93 12.33 17.93 -6.32
C PHE A 93 13.67 18.47 -5.79
N PRO A 94 13.66 19.33 -4.76
CA PRO A 94 14.87 19.82 -4.12
C PRO A 94 15.75 18.67 -3.61
N GLY A 95 17.06 18.72 -3.88
CA GLY A 95 18.01 17.70 -3.44
C GLY A 95 18.00 16.37 -4.23
N ALA A 96 17.31 16.29 -5.37
CA ALA A 96 17.23 15.06 -6.17
C ALA A 96 18.61 14.55 -6.66
N GLY A 97 19.58 15.44 -6.84
CA GLY A 97 20.96 15.11 -7.22
C GLY A 97 21.93 14.88 -6.06
N GLU A 98 21.48 15.10 -4.82
CA GLU A 98 22.32 15.02 -3.63
C GLU A 98 22.22 13.64 -2.97
N PRO A 99 23.23 13.23 -2.17
CA PRO A 99 23.14 12.01 -1.39
C PRO A 99 21.95 12.05 -0.40
N GLY A 100 21.17 10.96 -0.38
CA GLY A 100 20.00 10.87 0.50
C GLY A 100 19.09 9.72 0.16
N ARG A 101 17.98 9.65 0.89
CA ARG A 101 16.92 8.65 0.66
C ARG A 101 15.55 9.28 0.84
N LEU A 102 14.58 8.84 0.05
CA LEU A 102 13.18 9.13 0.29
C LEU A 102 12.56 8.02 1.14
N GLY A 103 11.82 8.44 2.16
CA GLY A 103 11.01 7.57 3.00
C GLY A 103 9.56 7.53 2.53
N ARG A 104 8.63 7.53 3.50
CA ARG A 104 7.19 7.45 3.25
C ARG A 104 6.69 8.61 2.39
N ALA A 105 5.76 8.29 1.48
CA ALA A 105 4.98 9.24 0.69
C ALA A 105 3.52 9.20 1.14
N GLN A 106 2.88 10.35 1.26
CA GLN A 106 1.47 10.45 1.65
C GLN A 106 0.75 11.57 0.93
N PHE A 107 -0.53 11.34 0.63
CA PHE A 107 -1.41 12.39 0.14
C PHE A 107 -2.04 13.15 1.31
N VAL A 108 -1.86 14.47 1.32
CA VAL A 108 -2.44 15.39 2.30
C VAL A 108 -3.35 16.36 1.54
N GLY A 109 -4.61 16.01 1.39
CA GLY A 109 -5.51 16.70 0.47
C GLY A 109 -5.02 16.55 -0.99
N GLU A 110 -4.77 17.68 -1.66
CA GLU A 110 -4.27 17.72 -3.04
C GLU A 110 -2.73 17.67 -3.11
N GLU A 111 -2.04 17.69 -1.99
CA GLU A 111 -0.59 17.71 -1.94
C GLU A 111 -0.03 16.29 -1.77
N VAL A 112 1.20 16.09 -2.21
CA VAL A 112 2.01 14.92 -1.88
C VAL A 112 3.11 15.36 -0.92
N TRP A 113 3.21 14.69 0.22
CA TRP A 113 4.21 14.90 1.24
C TRP A 113 5.13 13.70 1.28
N ILE A 114 6.45 13.93 1.23
CA ILE A 114 7.45 12.86 1.21
C ILE A 114 8.53 13.21 2.23
N PHE A 115 8.87 12.25 3.08
CA PHE A 115 10.01 12.39 3.95
C PHE A 115 11.31 12.22 3.16
N HIS A 116 12.21 13.19 3.27
CA HIS A 116 13.54 13.17 2.65
C HIS A 116 14.63 13.29 3.71
N ASN A 117 15.47 12.29 3.80
CA ASN A 117 16.69 12.32 4.60
C ASN A 117 17.88 12.61 3.68
N ARG A 118 18.43 13.79 3.77
CA ARG A 118 19.52 14.30 2.95
C ARG A 118 20.78 14.47 3.81
N ALA A 119 21.73 13.55 3.69
CA ALA A 119 23.04 13.62 4.36
C ALA A 119 23.00 13.92 5.89
N GLY A 120 21.97 13.39 6.58
CA GLY A 120 21.76 13.63 8.01
C GLY A 120 20.79 14.79 8.34
N GLU A 121 20.40 15.58 7.35
CA GLU A 121 19.36 16.59 7.49
C GLU A 121 18.02 16.04 7.01
N GLY A 122 16.98 16.13 7.85
CA GLY A 122 15.62 15.73 7.48
C GLY A 122 14.82 16.91 6.99
N GLU A 123 14.03 16.68 5.95
CA GLU A 123 13.07 17.64 5.44
C GLU A 123 11.81 16.92 4.93
N ILE A 124 10.73 17.67 4.81
CA ILE A 124 9.51 17.22 4.15
C ILE A 124 9.44 17.90 2.79
N LEU A 125 9.50 17.11 1.75
CA LEU A 125 9.18 17.56 0.40
C LEU A 125 7.67 17.65 0.26
N ARG A 126 7.18 18.78 -0.27
CA ARG A 126 5.75 18.99 -0.56
C ARG A 126 5.58 19.30 -2.03
N ARG A 127 4.73 18.51 -2.69
CA ARG A 127 4.31 18.72 -4.07
C ARG A 127 2.93 19.35 -4.10
N THR A 128 2.84 20.54 -4.64
CA THR A 128 1.58 21.27 -4.90
C THR A 128 1.38 21.48 -6.40
N ALA A 129 0.29 22.08 -6.79
CA ALA A 129 0.09 22.53 -8.19
C ALA A 129 1.19 23.52 -8.65
N GLY A 130 1.78 24.27 -7.72
CA GLY A 130 2.86 25.23 -7.99
C GLY A 130 4.27 24.64 -8.09
N GLY A 131 4.42 23.33 -7.84
CA GLY A 131 5.71 22.65 -7.88
C GLY A 131 6.13 22.07 -6.52
N TRP A 132 7.42 21.73 -6.41
CA TRP A 132 8.01 21.21 -5.19
C TRP A 132 8.49 22.33 -4.28
N SER A 133 8.35 22.10 -2.98
CA SER A 133 8.98 22.87 -1.90
C SER A 133 9.52 21.92 -0.84
N ALA A 134 10.51 22.38 -0.05
CA ALA A 134 11.06 21.65 1.06
C ALA A 134 10.77 22.39 2.37
N VAL A 135 10.34 21.66 3.40
CA VAL A 135 10.14 22.15 4.76
C VAL A 135 11.16 21.47 5.66
N PRO A 136 12.23 22.17 6.10
CA PRO A 136 13.25 21.55 6.93
C PRO A 136 12.68 21.17 8.30
N LEU A 137 13.21 20.12 8.90
CA LEU A 137 12.93 19.78 10.29
C LEU A 137 13.65 20.78 11.22
N PRO A 138 13.14 21.01 12.44
CA PRO A 138 13.67 22.00 13.37
C PRO A 138 15.02 21.62 13.98
N ARG A 139 15.45 20.37 13.79
CA ARG A 139 16.72 19.84 14.30
C ARG A 139 17.24 18.70 13.45
N THR A 140 18.53 18.48 13.53
CA THR A 140 19.18 17.28 13.00
C THR A 140 18.87 16.09 13.90
N LEU A 141 18.38 15.01 13.30
CA LEU A 141 18.24 13.72 13.96
C LEU A 141 19.32 12.77 13.42
N TRP A 142 19.93 11.99 14.29
CA TRP A 142 20.93 11.00 13.87
C TRP A 142 20.28 9.85 13.10
N THR A 143 19.06 9.46 13.55
CA THR A 143 18.26 8.48 12.88
C THR A 143 16.85 9.01 12.65
N TYR A 144 16.30 8.68 11.47
CA TYR A 144 14.90 8.93 11.13
C TYR A 144 14.24 7.57 10.95
N GLN A 145 13.23 7.30 11.76
CA GLN A 145 12.53 6.02 11.74
C GLN A 145 11.37 6.04 10.79
N ASP A 146 10.47 7.00 10.96
CA ASP A 146 9.25 7.05 10.18
C ASP A 146 8.63 8.46 10.19
N PHE A 147 7.67 8.65 9.28
CA PHE A 147 6.95 9.89 9.05
C PHE A 147 5.49 9.59 8.74
N THR A 148 4.59 10.46 9.19
CA THR A 148 3.18 10.45 8.76
C THR A 148 2.65 11.87 8.69
N ALA A 149 1.74 12.11 7.72
CA ALA A 149 1.07 13.39 7.55
C ALA A 149 -0.40 13.22 7.18
N VAL A 150 -1.21 14.13 7.67
CA VAL A 150 -2.64 14.23 7.40
C VAL A 150 -3.03 15.71 7.32
N PRO A 151 -4.19 16.08 6.79
CA PRO A 151 -4.65 17.47 6.86
C PRO A 151 -4.61 18.01 8.30
N GLY A 152 -3.85 19.09 8.51
CA GLY A 152 -3.68 19.75 9.80
C GLY A 152 -2.66 19.14 10.74
N GLY A 153 -1.86 18.15 10.33
CA GLY A 153 -0.80 17.62 11.19
C GLY A 153 0.19 16.70 10.47
N ALA A 154 1.43 16.70 10.95
CA ALA A 154 2.45 15.75 10.52
C ALA A 154 3.33 15.36 11.71
N TRP A 155 3.89 14.17 11.69
CA TRP A 155 4.80 13.65 12.71
C TRP A 155 6.03 13.05 12.08
N VAL A 156 7.15 13.26 12.73
CA VAL A 156 8.42 12.58 12.44
C VAL A 156 8.92 11.95 13.74
N VAL A 157 9.37 10.71 13.64
CA VAL A 157 10.00 10.00 14.75
C VAL A 157 11.45 9.68 14.41
N GLY A 158 12.34 9.83 15.38
CA GLY A 158 13.77 9.60 15.23
C GLY A 158 14.51 9.79 16.53
N GLU A 159 15.82 9.89 16.47
CA GLU A 159 16.70 10.07 17.64
C GLU A 159 17.77 11.13 17.37
N ASP A 160 18.14 11.82 18.43
CA ASP A 160 19.34 12.68 18.49
C ASP A 160 20.23 12.27 19.68
N GLU A 161 21.23 13.06 20.01
CA GLU A 161 22.17 12.82 21.13
C GLU A 161 21.49 12.73 22.49
N THR A 162 20.28 13.25 22.61
CA THR A 162 19.50 13.22 23.86
C THR A 162 18.44 12.12 23.87
N GLY A 163 18.40 11.27 22.84
CA GLY A 163 17.52 10.11 22.70
C GLY A 163 16.35 10.32 21.75
N LEU A 164 15.27 9.57 22.01
CA LEU A 164 14.07 9.55 21.18
C LEU A 164 13.43 10.92 21.04
N LYS A 165 13.03 11.23 19.81
CA LYS A 165 12.30 12.46 19.44
C LYS A 165 11.03 12.14 18.69
N VAL A 166 9.94 12.78 19.11
CA VAL A 166 8.69 12.85 18.36
C VAL A 166 8.44 14.31 18.00
N LEU A 167 8.57 14.64 16.74
CA LEU A 167 8.30 15.99 16.23
C LEU A 167 6.89 16.03 15.65
N HIS A 168 6.10 17.00 16.04
CA HIS A 168 4.75 17.25 15.57
C HIS A 168 4.66 18.62 14.90
N HIS A 169 4.13 18.64 13.69
CA HIS A 169 3.78 19.85 12.95
C HIS A 169 2.27 20.04 12.99
N ASP A 170 1.81 21.16 13.50
CA ASP A 170 0.39 21.49 13.68
C ASP A 170 -0.21 22.38 12.57
N GLY A 171 0.54 22.56 11.46
CA GLY A 171 0.20 23.45 10.36
C GLY A 171 0.93 24.81 10.47
N SER A 172 1.35 25.25 11.65
CA SER A 172 2.08 26.51 11.88
C SER A 172 3.57 26.29 12.11
N GLY A 173 3.97 25.18 12.72
CA GLY A 173 5.37 24.88 13.03
C GLY A 173 5.57 23.53 13.68
N TRP A 174 6.83 23.19 13.90
CA TRP A 174 7.25 21.97 14.57
C TRP A 174 7.36 22.16 16.08
N THR A 175 6.85 21.20 16.84
CA THR A 175 7.02 21.11 18.30
C THR A 175 7.47 19.69 18.67
N GLU A 176 8.31 19.58 19.70
CA GLU A 176 8.68 18.29 20.27
C GLU A 176 7.59 17.81 21.22
N GLN A 177 7.22 16.54 21.13
CA GLN A 177 6.21 15.91 21.98
C GLN A 177 6.85 14.88 22.89
N SER A 178 6.44 14.86 24.16
CA SER A 178 6.87 13.85 25.13
C SER A 178 6.11 12.54 24.90
N THR A 179 6.82 11.42 25.04
CA THR A 179 6.24 10.06 25.10
C THR A 179 6.08 9.63 26.55
N PRO A 180 5.24 8.62 26.84
CA PRO A 180 5.18 8.00 28.16
C PRO A 180 6.55 7.45 28.60
N ASP A 181 6.79 7.38 29.91
CA ASP A 181 8.00 6.79 30.46
C ASP A 181 8.18 5.32 30.04
N GLY A 182 9.43 4.92 29.87
CA GLY A 182 9.77 3.53 29.51
C GLY A 182 9.71 3.20 28.03
N VAL A 183 9.37 4.17 27.17
CA VAL A 183 9.48 4.02 25.71
C VAL A 183 10.92 4.25 25.31
N GLY A 184 11.58 3.18 24.86
CA GLY A 184 13.00 3.24 24.48
C GLY A 184 13.22 3.65 23.04
N TYR A 185 12.41 3.12 22.12
CA TYR A 185 12.59 3.31 20.68
C TYR A 185 11.27 3.24 19.93
N LEU A 186 11.01 4.21 19.05
CA LEU A 186 9.85 4.17 18.16
C LEU A 186 10.23 3.56 16.82
N MET A 187 9.51 2.51 16.45
CA MET A 187 9.72 1.76 15.21
C MET A 187 8.95 2.35 14.02
N GLY A 188 7.85 3.06 14.31
CA GLY A 188 7.05 3.67 13.26
C GLY A 188 5.86 4.47 13.80
N ILE A 189 5.23 5.22 12.89
CA ILE A 189 4.11 6.11 13.19
C ILE A 189 3.13 6.15 12.02
N THR A 190 1.85 6.26 12.33
CA THR A 190 0.80 6.47 11.34
C THR A 190 -0.31 7.34 11.92
N ALA A 191 -1.01 8.12 11.10
CA ALA A 191 -2.09 8.99 11.53
C ALA A 191 -3.32 8.86 10.63
N ARG A 192 -4.49 9.07 11.23
CA ARG A 192 -5.76 9.17 10.52
C ARG A 192 -6.25 10.62 10.48
N THR A 193 -6.02 11.35 11.53
CA THR A 193 -6.33 12.78 11.66
C THR A 193 -5.28 13.46 12.52
N ALA A 194 -5.26 14.80 12.56
CA ALA A 194 -4.38 15.57 13.43
C ALA A 194 -4.54 15.27 14.94
N ALA A 195 -5.68 14.70 15.35
CA ALA A 195 -5.97 14.30 16.73
C ALA A 195 -5.97 12.78 16.95
N ASP A 196 -5.58 11.98 15.96
CA ASP A 196 -5.57 10.52 16.07
C ASP A 196 -4.40 9.94 15.28
N ALA A 197 -3.26 9.85 15.93
CA ALA A 197 -2.06 9.20 15.44
C ALA A 197 -1.68 8.01 16.35
N TRP A 198 -1.00 7.05 15.77
CA TRP A 198 -0.60 5.81 16.41
C TRP A 198 0.87 5.55 16.11
N ALA A 199 1.62 5.17 17.13
CA ALA A 199 3.01 4.77 17.01
C ALA A 199 3.22 3.42 17.68
N TRP A 200 4.22 2.70 17.21
CA TRP A 200 4.64 1.46 17.86
C TRP A 200 6.09 1.55 18.28
N ALA A 201 6.38 0.96 19.41
CA ALA A 201 7.62 1.14 20.12
C ALA A 201 8.14 -0.18 20.68
N ASP A 202 9.43 -0.27 20.82
CA ASP A 202 10.06 -1.24 21.69
C ASP A 202 10.22 -0.66 23.09
N THR A 203 9.97 -1.50 24.09
CA THR A 203 10.14 -1.20 25.50
C THR A 203 10.95 -2.30 26.18
N ALA A 204 11.39 -2.10 27.40
CA ALA A 204 12.10 -3.13 28.17
C ALA A 204 11.28 -4.43 28.37
N THR A 205 9.95 -4.37 28.21
CA THR A 205 9.04 -5.50 28.44
C THR A 205 8.38 -6.03 27.16
N GLY A 206 8.81 -5.59 25.98
CA GLY A 206 8.27 -5.96 24.68
C GLY A 206 7.73 -4.78 23.89
N ALA A 207 6.89 -5.05 22.91
CA ALA A 207 6.32 -3.99 22.08
C ALA A 207 5.17 -3.26 22.78
N ALA A 208 5.08 -1.94 22.57
CA ALA A 208 3.97 -1.09 23.02
C ALA A 208 3.37 -0.32 21.87
N ILE A 209 2.07 -0.05 21.98
CA ILE A 209 1.34 0.81 21.04
C ILE A 209 0.97 2.09 21.75
N LEU A 210 1.40 3.21 21.19
CA LEU A 210 1.05 4.55 21.66
C LEU A 210 -0.04 5.13 20.77
N ARG A 211 -0.90 5.94 21.36
CA ARG A 211 -1.92 6.70 20.65
C ARG A 211 -1.84 8.17 21.05
N TRP A 212 -1.83 9.04 20.07
CA TRP A 212 -2.04 10.48 20.22
C TRP A 212 -3.53 10.78 20.25
N ASP A 213 -3.99 11.48 21.27
CA ASP A 213 -5.40 11.82 21.50
C ASP A 213 -5.76 13.27 21.10
N GLY A 214 -4.82 13.96 20.44
CA GLY A 214 -4.91 15.38 20.12
C GLY A 214 -4.14 16.27 21.10
N THR A 215 -3.73 15.75 22.27
CA THR A 215 -3.03 16.50 23.33
C THR A 215 -1.79 15.82 23.87
N ALA A 216 -1.78 14.50 23.95
CA ALA A 216 -0.68 13.73 24.50
C ALA A 216 -0.61 12.31 23.92
N TRP A 217 0.59 11.75 23.92
CA TRP A 217 0.82 10.34 23.66
C TRP A 217 0.48 9.50 24.89
N ARG A 218 -0.29 8.44 24.71
CA ARG A 218 -0.70 7.49 25.76
C ARG A 218 -0.54 6.07 25.29
N ASP A 219 -0.23 5.17 26.21
CA ASP A 219 -0.28 3.74 25.94
C ASP A 219 -1.73 3.34 25.56
N ALA A 220 -1.91 2.80 24.37
CA ALA A 220 -3.21 2.41 23.82
C ALA A 220 -3.75 1.11 24.45
N LYS A 221 -2.96 0.43 25.31
CA LYS A 221 -3.31 -0.84 25.99
C LYS A 221 -3.83 -1.90 25.05
N VAL A 222 -3.14 -2.06 23.92
CA VAL A 222 -3.47 -3.10 22.94
C VAL A 222 -3.02 -4.46 23.47
N PRO A 223 -3.90 -5.49 23.49
CA PRO A 223 -3.52 -6.84 23.93
C PRO A 223 -2.73 -7.53 22.82
N LEU A 224 -1.43 -7.23 22.73
CA LEU A 224 -0.51 -7.91 21.81
C LEU A 224 -0.23 -9.33 22.29
N PRO A 225 0.08 -10.28 21.39
CA PRO A 225 0.59 -11.58 21.78
C PRO A 225 1.87 -11.44 22.62
N PRO A 226 2.12 -12.33 23.61
CA PRO A 226 3.39 -12.38 24.32
C PRO A 226 4.56 -12.49 23.34
N ASP A 227 5.64 -11.75 23.57
CA ASP A 227 6.84 -11.70 22.73
C ASP A 227 6.57 -11.29 21.26
N GLY A 228 5.41 -10.69 21.01
CA GLY A 228 5.02 -10.19 19.69
C GLY A 228 5.65 -8.83 19.39
N GLY A 229 6.43 -8.74 18.30
CA GLY A 229 6.87 -7.47 17.70
C GLY A 229 5.79 -6.90 16.79
N VAL A 230 5.78 -5.59 16.61
CA VAL A 230 4.85 -4.88 15.70
C VAL A 230 5.59 -4.43 14.45
N ASP A 231 5.07 -4.83 13.30
CA ASP A 231 5.67 -4.53 12.00
C ASP A 231 4.97 -3.33 11.31
N ALA A 232 3.64 -3.23 11.42
CA ALA A 232 2.84 -2.18 10.76
C ALA A 232 1.50 -1.94 11.47
N ILE A 233 0.97 -0.72 11.32
CA ILE A 233 -0.39 -0.34 11.76
C ILE A 233 -1.16 0.26 10.58
N LEU A 234 -2.35 -0.29 10.31
CA LEU A 234 -3.29 0.25 9.34
C LEU A 234 -4.44 0.94 10.07
N LEU A 235 -4.61 2.24 9.84
CA LEU A 235 -5.74 3.03 10.32
C LEU A 235 -6.73 3.25 9.20
N GLU A 236 -7.97 2.82 9.39
CA GLU A 236 -9.03 2.98 8.38
C GLU A 236 -9.96 4.16 8.75
N PRO A 237 -10.51 4.88 7.75
CA PRO A 237 -11.46 5.97 8.00
C PRO A 237 -12.69 5.54 8.80
N SER A 238 -13.07 4.26 8.73
CA SER A 238 -14.15 3.65 9.51
C SER A 238 -13.91 3.62 11.03
N GLY A 239 -12.69 3.94 11.48
CA GLY A 239 -12.28 3.80 12.87
C GLY A 239 -11.67 2.43 13.20
N ARG A 240 -11.68 1.50 12.26
CA ARG A 240 -10.98 0.22 12.43
C ARG A 240 -9.47 0.45 12.51
N VAL A 241 -8.83 -0.30 13.39
CA VAL A 241 -7.37 -0.34 13.53
C VAL A 241 -6.93 -1.79 13.35
N THR A 242 -5.98 -2.02 12.47
CA THR A 242 -5.35 -3.34 12.30
C THR A 242 -3.86 -3.20 12.55
N ILE A 243 -3.34 -3.99 13.47
CA ILE A 243 -1.93 -4.07 13.83
C ILE A 243 -1.42 -5.40 13.30
N GLY A 244 -0.42 -5.32 12.44
CA GLY A 244 0.31 -6.46 11.94
C GLY A 244 1.63 -6.61 12.68
N GLY A 245 1.96 -7.82 13.04
CA GLY A 245 3.21 -8.11 13.72
C GLY A 245 3.59 -9.58 13.59
N SER A 246 4.71 -9.92 14.18
CA SER A 246 5.22 -11.28 14.20
C SER A 246 5.80 -11.61 15.57
N ARG A 247 5.73 -12.87 15.96
CA ARG A 247 6.48 -13.46 17.06
C ARG A 247 7.38 -14.56 16.52
N TYR A 248 8.47 -14.85 17.20
CA TYR A 248 9.36 -15.92 16.79
C TYR A 248 8.96 -17.23 17.46
N GLU A 249 8.75 -18.27 16.65
CA GLU A 249 8.56 -19.66 17.11
C GLU A 249 9.56 -20.53 16.36
N ASP A 250 10.35 -21.30 17.07
CA ASP A 250 11.39 -22.17 16.49
C ASP A 250 12.35 -21.44 15.53
N GLY A 251 12.68 -20.18 15.84
CA GLY A 251 13.56 -19.33 15.02
C GLY A 251 12.93 -18.75 13.76
N ALA A 252 11.64 -18.95 13.53
CA ALA A 252 10.93 -18.43 12.38
C ALA A 252 9.84 -17.41 12.78
N PRO A 253 9.64 -16.30 12.02
CA PRO A 253 8.58 -15.35 12.29
C PRO A 253 7.22 -15.99 12.02
N ARG A 254 6.31 -15.84 12.98
CA ARG A 254 4.90 -16.25 12.91
C ARG A 254 4.03 -15.00 12.92
N PRO A 255 3.42 -14.63 11.79
CA PRO A 255 2.63 -13.40 11.70
C PRO A 255 1.34 -13.49 12.48
N TYR A 256 0.91 -12.35 13.00
CA TYR A 256 -0.39 -12.16 13.62
C TYR A 256 -1.01 -10.84 13.18
N LEU A 257 -2.34 -10.76 13.30
CA LEU A 257 -3.12 -9.54 13.11
C LEU A 257 -3.98 -9.31 14.35
N THR A 258 -3.78 -8.16 14.99
CA THR A 258 -4.64 -7.71 16.09
C THR A 258 -5.51 -6.56 15.58
N THR A 259 -6.82 -6.79 15.48
CA THR A 259 -7.77 -5.85 14.89
C THR A 259 -8.77 -5.37 15.92
N ARG A 260 -9.04 -4.05 15.94
CA ARG A 260 -10.11 -3.43 16.69
C ARG A 260 -11.22 -2.98 15.76
N ASN A 261 -12.44 -3.45 16.04
CA ASN A 261 -13.66 -2.95 15.42
C ASN A 261 -14.61 -2.54 16.54
N GLY A 262 -14.90 -1.24 16.64
CA GLY A 262 -15.57 -0.70 17.83
C GLY A 262 -14.66 -0.73 19.08
N HIS A 263 -15.09 -1.40 20.14
CA HIS A 263 -14.39 -1.42 21.43
C HIS A 263 -13.54 -2.68 21.67
N ALA A 264 -13.78 -3.76 20.92
CA ALA A 264 -13.13 -5.05 21.16
C ALA A 264 -11.91 -5.26 20.26
N TRP A 265 -10.83 -5.77 20.86
CA TRP A 265 -9.66 -6.26 20.14
C TRP A 265 -9.80 -7.76 19.88
N ARG A 266 -9.35 -8.19 18.72
CA ARG A 266 -9.29 -9.60 18.33
C ARG A 266 -7.98 -9.89 17.61
N THR A 267 -7.25 -10.87 18.12
CA THR A 267 -6.04 -11.38 17.46
C THR A 267 -6.36 -12.62 16.63
N THR A 268 -5.79 -12.69 15.45
CA THR A 268 -5.86 -13.84 14.53
C THR A 268 -4.46 -14.16 14.02
N HIS A 269 -4.24 -15.42 13.66
CA HIS A 269 -2.98 -15.91 13.12
C HIS A 269 -3.25 -16.44 11.70
N PRO A 270 -3.21 -15.56 10.67
CA PRO A 270 -3.45 -15.99 9.31
C PRO A 270 -2.33 -16.91 8.82
N ALA A 271 -2.67 -17.89 8.00
CA ALA A 271 -1.72 -18.87 7.46
C ALA A 271 -0.85 -18.24 6.35
N LEU A 272 0.01 -17.29 6.70
CA LEU A 272 0.88 -16.56 5.76
C LEU A 272 2.24 -17.24 5.52
N GLY A 273 2.58 -18.28 6.30
CA GLY A 273 3.93 -18.83 6.35
C GLY A 273 4.86 -18.03 7.27
N ALA A 274 6.15 -18.31 7.22
CA ALA A 274 7.17 -17.60 8.00
C ALA A 274 7.50 -16.28 7.29
N THR A 275 6.86 -15.18 7.71
CA THR A 275 7.03 -13.87 7.11
C THR A 275 6.75 -12.75 8.11
N HIS A 276 7.35 -11.59 7.90
CA HIS A 276 6.96 -10.34 8.54
C HIS A 276 5.88 -9.63 7.73
N ILE A 277 5.07 -8.81 8.40
CA ILE A 277 4.03 -8.00 7.76
C ILE A 277 4.62 -6.63 7.43
N LYS A 278 5.22 -6.51 6.25
CA LYS A 278 5.91 -5.27 5.82
C LYS A 278 4.96 -4.13 5.51
N ASP A 279 3.79 -4.46 4.95
CA ASP A 279 2.79 -3.48 4.52
C ASP A 279 1.40 -4.11 4.50
N MET A 280 0.37 -3.28 4.66
CA MET A 280 -1.04 -3.70 4.71
C MET A 280 -1.94 -2.67 4.06
N VAL A 281 -2.84 -3.12 3.21
CA VAL A 281 -3.86 -2.25 2.62
C VAL A 281 -5.24 -2.92 2.61
N ARG A 282 -6.29 -2.11 2.80
CA ARG A 282 -7.67 -2.57 2.58
C ARG A 282 -7.98 -2.54 1.09
N GLY A 283 -8.16 -3.71 0.49
CA GLY A 283 -8.52 -3.84 -0.92
C GLY A 283 -9.93 -3.33 -1.22
N PRO A 284 -10.25 -3.15 -2.51
CA PRO A 284 -11.58 -2.72 -2.95
C PRO A 284 -12.67 -3.74 -2.62
N ASP A 285 -12.32 -5.00 -2.43
CA ASP A 285 -13.19 -6.10 -1.99
C ASP A 285 -13.41 -6.14 -0.47
N GLY A 286 -12.85 -5.18 0.28
CA GLY A 286 -12.93 -5.09 1.72
C GLY A 286 -12.03 -6.07 2.48
N ALA A 287 -11.28 -6.95 1.81
CA ALA A 287 -10.29 -7.82 2.44
C ALA A 287 -8.98 -7.07 2.73
N LEU A 288 -8.19 -7.58 3.66
CA LEU A 288 -6.85 -7.09 3.90
C LEU A 288 -5.89 -7.75 2.90
N TRP A 289 -5.05 -6.94 2.26
CA TRP A 289 -4.04 -7.38 1.32
C TRP A 289 -2.65 -7.04 1.82
N LEU A 290 -1.72 -7.98 1.61
CA LEU A 290 -0.33 -7.87 2.06
C LEU A 290 0.63 -8.36 0.97
N PRO A 291 1.74 -7.66 0.74
CA PRO A 291 2.87 -8.24 0.04
C PRO A 291 3.54 -9.28 0.96
N VAL A 292 3.86 -10.43 0.44
CA VAL A 292 4.51 -11.52 1.22
C VAL A 292 5.68 -12.11 0.44
N VAL A 293 6.58 -12.76 1.16
CA VAL A 293 7.70 -13.47 0.54
C VAL A 293 7.17 -14.56 -0.38
N SER A 294 7.66 -14.57 -1.61
CA SER A 294 7.24 -15.55 -2.62
C SER A 294 7.95 -16.88 -2.42
N ASP A 295 7.18 -17.96 -2.55
CA ASP A 295 7.70 -19.32 -2.69
C ASP A 295 8.05 -19.68 -4.15
N ARG A 296 7.95 -18.72 -5.06
CA ARG A 296 8.29 -18.82 -6.48
C ARG A 296 9.22 -17.68 -6.86
N ALA A 297 10.47 -17.98 -7.11
CA ALA A 297 11.52 -16.97 -7.36
C ALA A 297 11.18 -15.98 -8.48
N PHE A 298 10.48 -16.42 -9.52
CA PHE A 298 10.16 -15.63 -10.72
C PHE A 298 8.79 -14.94 -10.68
N ARG A 299 8.12 -14.92 -9.52
CA ARG A 299 6.80 -14.25 -9.34
C ARG A 299 6.71 -13.57 -7.99
N SER A 300 6.11 -12.40 -7.97
CA SER A 300 5.63 -11.76 -6.75
C SER A 300 4.48 -12.59 -6.12
N LYS A 301 4.28 -12.43 -4.82
CA LYS A 301 3.20 -13.10 -4.07
C LYS A 301 2.48 -12.10 -3.19
N TYR A 302 1.16 -12.21 -3.19
CA TYR A 302 0.27 -11.37 -2.41
C TYR A 302 -0.70 -12.25 -1.62
N ALA A 303 -0.89 -11.91 -0.36
CA ALA A 303 -1.88 -12.56 0.49
C ALA A 303 -3.14 -11.69 0.60
N ARG A 304 -4.29 -12.30 0.37
CA ARG A 304 -5.61 -11.77 0.68
C ARG A 304 -6.09 -12.43 1.96
N VAL A 305 -6.31 -11.65 3.01
CA VAL A 305 -6.64 -12.13 4.34
C VAL A 305 -8.06 -11.76 4.72
N ASP A 306 -8.81 -12.75 5.18
CA ASP A 306 -10.16 -12.62 5.73
C ASP A 306 -10.25 -13.42 7.03
N GLY A 307 -10.12 -12.72 8.16
CA GLY A 307 -9.97 -13.34 9.47
C GLY A 307 -8.73 -14.23 9.55
N PRO A 308 -8.87 -15.51 9.96
CA PRO A 308 -7.75 -16.45 10.02
C PRO A 308 -7.36 -17.06 8.65
N ARG A 309 -8.18 -16.83 7.61
CA ARG A 309 -7.95 -17.42 6.29
C ARG A 309 -7.06 -16.51 5.45
N ALA A 310 -6.09 -17.10 4.77
CA ALA A 310 -5.28 -16.44 3.76
C ALA A 310 -5.42 -17.18 2.43
N THR A 311 -5.61 -16.43 1.36
CA THR A 311 -5.54 -16.92 -0.02
C THR A 311 -4.44 -16.15 -0.73
N PHE A 312 -3.74 -16.82 -1.66
CA PHE A 312 -2.60 -16.25 -2.33
C PHE A 312 -2.88 -16.02 -3.82
N SER A 313 -2.39 -14.91 -4.31
CA SER A 313 -2.28 -14.62 -5.74
C SER A 313 -0.84 -14.30 -6.10
N TYR A 314 -0.50 -14.55 -7.34
CA TYR A 314 0.86 -14.35 -7.84
C TYR A 314 0.84 -13.36 -8.99
N GLY A 315 1.86 -12.53 -9.04
CA GLY A 315 2.13 -11.70 -10.21
C GLY A 315 2.51 -12.52 -11.45
N PRO A 316 2.62 -11.85 -12.59
CA PRO A 316 3.08 -12.49 -13.82
C PRO A 316 4.50 -13.05 -13.66
N GLU A 317 4.78 -14.12 -14.41
CA GLU A 317 6.09 -14.72 -14.47
C GLU A 317 7.12 -13.77 -15.11
N ARG A 318 8.31 -13.68 -14.50
CA ARG A 318 9.43 -12.90 -15.01
C ARG A 318 10.51 -13.83 -15.51
N THR A 319 10.82 -13.76 -16.79
CA THR A 319 11.88 -14.58 -17.41
C THR A 319 13.20 -14.30 -16.74
N ASN A 320 13.94 -15.35 -16.37
CA ASN A 320 15.26 -15.31 -15.73
C ASN A 320 15.31 -14.58 -14.37
N ALA A 321 14.16 -14.28 -13.75
CA ALA A 321 14.16 -13.73 -12.40
C ALA A 321 14.62 -14.80 -11.39
N ILE A 322 15.42 -14.35 -10.42
CA ILE A 322 15.78 -15.15 -9.25
C ILE A 322 14.99 -14.71 -8.01
N GLU A 323 14.47 -13.47 -8.04
CA GLU A 323 13.57 -12.93 -7.03
C GLU A 323 12.65 -11.89 -7.64
N VAL A 324 11.37 -11.89 -7.23
CA VAL A 324 10.42 -10.80 -7.45
C VAL A 324 9.76 -10.47 -6.10
N ALA A 325 10.19 -9.36 -5.51
CA ALA A 325 9.81 -8.95 -4.16
C ALA A 325 8.92 -7.71 -4.19
N PRO A 326 7.60 -7.81 -3.92
CA PRO A 326 6.77 -6.64 -3.67
C PRO A 326 7.13 -6.08 -2.28
N HIS A 327 7.40 -4.77 -2.21
CA HIS A 327 7.78 -4.10 -0.97
C HIS A 327 6.65 -3.23 -0.41
N ALA A 328 5.93 -2.53 -1.29
CA ALA A 328 4.85 -1.64 -0.94
C ALA A 328 3.60 -1.98 -1.76
N LEU A 329 2.44 -1.78 -1.14
CA LEU A 329 1.12 -2.06 -1.72
C LEU A 329 0.17 -0.92 -1.38
N THR A 330 -0.57 -0.42 -2.36
CA THR A 330 -1.55 0.63 -2.14
C THR A 330 -2.84 0.35 -2.89
N ARG A 331 -3.94 0.96 -2.43
CA ARG A 331 -5.20 0.96 -3.16
C ARG A 331 -5.23 2.11 -4.17
N ALA A 332 -5.45 1.77 -5.44
CA ALA A 332 -5.56 2.71 -6.55
C ALA A 332 -6.98 2.64 -7.14
N GLY A 333 -7.93 3.35 -6.52
CA GLY A 333 -9.36 3.31 -6.88
C GLY A 333 -9.99 1.93 -6.61
N SER A 334 -10.44 1.27 -7.68
CA SER A 334 -11.01 -0.10 -7.64
C SER A 334 -9.98 -1.20 -7.81
N SER A 335 -8.69 -0.88 -7.85
CA SER A 335 -7.58 -1.82 -8.01
C SER A 335 -6.56 -1.72 -6.87
N LEU A 336 -5.61 -2.66 -6.84
CA LEU A 336 -4.41 -2.57 -6.03
C LEU A 336 -3.21 -2.32 -6.95
N MET A 337 -2.25 -1.58 -6.45
CA MET A 337 -0.98 -1.33 -7.11
C MET A 337 0.15 -1.69 -6.15
N SER A 338 1.16 -2.39 -6.65
CA SER A 338 2.38 -2.70 -5.90
C SER A 338 3.60 -2.09 -6.55
N PHE A 339 4.60 -1.81 -5.72
CA PHE A 339 5.92 -1.40 -6.15
C PHE A 339 6.96 -2.21 -5.38
N GLY A 340 8.00 -2.66 -6.08
CA GLY A 340 8.97 -3.56 -5.50
C GLY A 340 10.21 -3.72 -6.35
N THR A 341 10.90 -4.83 -6.16
CA THR A 341 12.14 -5.14 -6.90
C THR A 341 12.04 -6.47 -7.64
N VAL A 342 12.76 -6.53 -8.74
CA VAL A 342 13.05 -7.77 -9.48
C VAL A 342 14.55 -7.93 -9.62
N GLU A 343 15.06 -9.10 -9.27
CA GLU A 343 16.44 -9.48 -9.51
C GLU A 343 16.47 -10.55 -10.60
N ILE A 344 17.20 -10.25 -11.67
CA ILE A 344 17.41 -11.17 -12.78
C ILE A 344 18.80 -11.78 -12.65
N TYR A 345 18.97 -13.03 -13.02
CA TYR A 345 20.24 -13.72 -12.94
C TYR A 345 21.39 -12.92 -13.56
N GLY A 346 22.44 -12.68 -12.79
CA GLY A 346 23.60 -11.87 -13.21
C GLY A 346 23.42 -10.35 -13.10
N SER A 347 22.28 -9.86 -12.57
CA SER A 347 22.04 -8.44 -12.32
C SER A 347 21.80 -8.17 -10.83
N LYS A 348 21.81 -6.90 -10.44
CA LYS A 348 21.37 -6.44 -9.12
C LYS A 348 19.87 -6.14 -9.13
N PRO A 349 19.17 -6.19 -7.98
CA PRO A 349 17.77 -5.84 -7.89
C PRO A 349 17.45 -4.47 -8.49
N ASN A 350 16.46 -4.43 -9.39
CA ASN A 350 15.92 -3.21 -9.98
C ASN A 350 14.41 -3.12 -9.79
N LEU A 351 13.79 -2.02 -10.17
CA LEU A 351 12.39 -1.72 -9.89
C LEU A 351 11.41 -2.59 -10.68
N THR A 352 10.29 -2.91 -10.06
CA THR A 352 9.12 -3.52 -10.70
C THR A 352 7.83 -2.97 -10.11
N SER A 353 6.77 -2.91 -10.91
CA SER A 353 5.43 -2.55 -10.46
C SER A 353 4.38 -3.47 -11.06
N GLU A 354 3.32 -3.73 -10.32
CA GLU A 354 2.21 -4.58 -10.72
C GLU A 354 0.88 -3.97 -10.29
N ARG A 355 -0.19 -4.30 -11.02
CA ARG A 355 -1.56 -3.87 -10.73
C ARG A 355 -2.50 -5.07 -10.72
N LEU A 356 -3.32 -5.19 -9.67
CA LEU A 356 -4.42 -6.16 -9.59
C LEU A 356 -5.70 -5.49 -10.11
N GLY A 357 -6.33 -6.13 -11.05
CA GLY A 357 -7.57 -5.67 -11.64
C GLY A 357 -7.47 -5.65 -13.17
N GLY A 358 -8.56 -6.04 -13.84
CA GLY A 358 -8.65 -5.91 -15.28
C GLY A 358 -8.63 -4.45 -15.70
N ARG A 359 -8.08 -4.16 -16.88
CA ARG A 359 -8.38 -2.91 -17.56
C ARG A 359 -9.88 -2.88 -17.79
N SER A 360 -10.56 -1.88 -17.26
CA SER A 360 -11.94 -1.58 -17.62
C SER A 360 -12.01 -1.19 -19.07
#